data_81d60443412101df9d3fd20924d85309
#
_entry.id   81d60443412101df9d3fd20924d85309
#
_cell.length_a   1.000
_cell.length_b   1.000
_cell.length_c   1.000
_cell.angle_alpha   90.00
_cell.angle_beta   90.00
_cell.angle_gamma   90.00
#
_symmetry.space_group_name_H-M   'P 1'
#
loop_
_entity.id
_entity.type
_entity.pdbx_description
1 polymer ?
#
loop_
_entity_poly.entity_id
_entity_poly.type
_entity_poly.pdbx_seq_one_letter_code
_entity_poly.pdbx_strand_id
1 'polypeptide(L)'
;MVRVLIVEDNRLFREAFSTILHERIPSVVIEEAGNGEEALQRINGTPPDLIFADMRLAGMNGLDPSQKIRKDFPCIRIAMLTGYDFPEYRRAASQHGVDRFFVKDSLDWKEVKEFVQSIPEYSR
;
A
#
# COMPACT_ATOMS: atom_id res chain seq x y z
N MET A 1 5.58 8.23 -14.30
CA MET A 1 5.57 8.48 -12.85
C MET A 1 4.87 7.33 -12.14
N VAL A 2 5.39 6.91 -11.02
CA VAL A 2 4.77 5.85 -10.22
C VAL A 2 3.53 6.41 -9.51
N ARG A 3 2.40 5.73 -9.64
CA ARG A 3 1.15 6.07 -8.98
C ARG A 3 1.00 5.21 -7.74
N VAL A 4 0.86 5.85 -6.59
CA VAL A 4 0.77 5.18 -5.29
C VAL A 4 -0.60 5.46 -4.68
N LEU A 5 -1.26 4.40 -4.22
CA LEU A 5 -2.48 4.51 -3.41
C LEU A 5 -2.16 4.13 -1.99
N ILE A 6 -2.49 5.01 -1.05
CA ILE A 6 -2.32 4.75 0.39
C ILE A 6 -3.69 4.48 0.99
N VAL A 7 -3.88 3.29 1.54
CA VAL A 7 -5.15 2.87 2.15
C VAL A 7 -4.95 2.73 3.64
N GLU A 8 -5.51 3.65 4.41
CA GLU A 8 -5.30 3.74 5.85
C GLU A 8 -6.46 4.49 6.49
N ASP A 9 -7.07 3.92 7.52
CA ASP A 9 -8.20 4.54 8.21
C ASP A 9 -7.77 5.62 9.21
N ASN A 10 -6.53 5.55 9.72
CA ASN A 10 -5.99 6.59 10.59
C ASN A 10 -5.54 7.77 9.74
N ARG A 11 -6.32 8.82 9.74
CA ARG A 11 -6.08 9.99 8.92
C ARG A 11 -4.73 10.66 9.19
N LEU A 12 -4.37 10.78 10.46
CA LEU A 12 -3.11 11.44 10.84
C LEU A 12 -1.91 10.67 10.30
N PHE A 13 -1.90 9.35 10.46
CA PHE A 13 -0.84 8.52 9.91
C PHE A 13 -0.82 8.58 8.38
N ARG A 14 -2.00 8.47 7.75
CA ARG A 14 -2.11 8.50 6.29
C ARG A 14 -1.54 9.78 5.70
N GLU A 15 -1.92 10.92 6.27
CA GLU A 15 -1.44 12.21 5.79
C GLU A 15 0.07 12.38 6.02
N ALA A 16 0.57 11.96 7.19
CA ALA A 16 1.99 12.04 7.49
C ALA A 16 2.81 11.16 6.56
N PHE A 17 2.36 9.92 6.33
CA PHE A 17 3.04 9.00 5.44
C PHE A 17 3.08 9.55 4.01
N SER A 18 1.95 10.06 3.54
CA SER A 18 1.84 10.67 2.21
C SER A 18 2.80 11.84 2.06
N THR A 19 2.86 12.71 3.05
CA THR A 19 3.73 13.89 3.02
C THR A 19 5.20 13.49 2.95
N ILE A 20 5.63 12.55 3.81
CA ILE A 20 7.03 12.11 3.83
C ILE A 20 7.39 11.40 2.52
N LEU A 21 6.49 10.56 2.02
CA LEU A 21 6.75 9.86 0.76
C LEU A 21 6.95 10.84 -0.38
N HIS A 22 6.10 11.86 -0.47
CA HIS A 22 6.20 12.88 -1.51
C HIS A 22 7.48 13.71 -1.37
N GLU A 23 7.88 14.02 -0.14
CA GLU A 23 9.14 14.75 0.09
C GLU A 23 10.36 13.94 -0.35
N ARG A 24 10.34 12.63 -0.11
CA ARG A 24 11.47 11.77 -0.45
C ARG A 24 11.50 11.35 -1.91
N ILE A 25 10.34 11.28 -2.54
CA ILE A 25 10.22 10.89 -3.95
C ILE A 25 9.22 11.85 -4.62
N PRO A 26 9.66 13.06 -4.99
CA PRO A 26 8.74 14.09 -5.51
C PRO A 26 8.00 13.69 -6.78
N SER A 27 8.51 12.71 -7.53
CA SER A 27 7.89 12.28 -8.80
C SER A 27 6.69 11.37 -8.62
N VAL A 28 6.40 10.85 -7.41
CA VAL A 28 5.25 9.98 -7.23
C VAL A 28 3.95 10.77 -7.30
N VAL A 29 2.91 10.11 -7.82
CA VAL A 29 1.55 10.62 -7.76
C VAL A 29 0.83 9.83 -6.68
N ILE A 30 0.35 10.51 -5.65
CA ILE A 30 -0.23 9.87 -4.46
C ILE A 30 -1.73 10.12 -4.41
N GLU A 31 -2.50 9.05 -4.22
CA GLU A 31 -3.91 9.11 -3.87
C GLU A 31 -4.09 8.42 -2.52
N GLU A 32 -5.15 8.79 -1.80
CA GLU A 32 -5.44 8.28 -0.47
C GLU A 32 -6.85 7.71 -0.42
N ALA A 33 -7.02 6.64 0.36
CA ALA A 33 -8.30 6.05 0.66
C ALA A 33 -8.38 5.73 2.15
N GLY A 34 -9.51 5.97 2.76
CA GLY A 34 -9.72 5.76 4.19
C GLY A 34 -10.21 4.37 4.56
N ASN A 35 -10.61 3.57 3.57
CA ASN A 35 -11.10 2.21 3.79
C ASN A 35 -10.97 1.37 2.52
N GLY A 36 -11.27 0.08 2.64
CA GLY A 36 -11.12 -0.85 1.53
C GLY A 36 -12.10 -0.61 0.40
N GLU A 37 -13.32 -0.18 0.70
CA GLU A 37 -14.32 0.12 -0.32
C GLU A 37 -13.90 1.29 -1.19
N GLU A 38 -13.47 2.38 -0.57
CA GLU A 38 -12.94 3.54 -1.28
C GLU A 38 -11.73 3.17 -2.11
N ALA A 39 -10.84 2.31 -1.57
CA ALA A 39 -9.68 1.83 -2.28
C ALA A 39 -10.07 1.08 -3.56
N LEU A 40 -11.05 0.19 -3.48
CA LEU A 40 -11.51 -0.55 -4.66
C LEU A 40 -12.11 0.36 -5.71
N GLN A 41 -12.84 1.38 -5.30
CA GLN A 41 -13.38 2.38 -6.23
C GLN A 41 -12.27 3.12 -6.97
N ARG A 42 -11.22 3.53 -6.27
CA ARG A 42 -10.09 4.22 -6.88
C ARG A 42 -9.31 3.32 -7.83
N ILE A 43 -9.11 2.07 -7.44
CA ILE A 43 -8.40 1.09 -8.27
C ILE A 43 -9.17 0.82 -9.58
N ASN A 44 -10.48 0.68 -9.48
CA ASN A 44 -11.31 0.44 -10.66
C ASN A 44 -11.36 1.66 -11.58
N GLY A 45 -11.23 2.86 -11.04
CA GLY A 45 -11.20 4.09 -11.84
C GLY A 45 -9.86 4.25 -12.54
N THR A 46 -8.78 4.32 -11.77
CA THR A 46 -7.43 4.46 -12.30
C THR A 46 -6.50 3.57 -11.48
N PRO A 47 -6.13 2.40 -12.00
CA PRO A 47 -5.26 1.49 -11.24
C PRO A 47 -3.91 2.11 -10.89
N PRO A 48 -3.48 2.04 -9.62
CA PRO A 48 -2.14 2.48 -9.24
C PRO A 48 -1.08 1.46 -9.64
N ASP A 49 0.17 1.84 -9.51
CA ASP A 49 1.30 0.92 -9.69
C ASP A 49 1.61 0.19 -8.38
N LEU A 50 1.33 0.86 -7.26
CA LEU A 50 1.68 0.39 -5.92
C LEU A 50 0.61 0.80 -4.92
N ILE A 51 0.30 -0.11 -4.00
CA ILE A 51 -0.62 0.16 -2.89
C ILE A 51 0.13 -0.05 -1.58
N PHE A 52 0.04 0.95 -0.68
CA PHE A 52 0.37 0.76 0.74
C PHE A 52 -0.95 0.62 1.48
N ALA A 53 -1.16 -0.50 2.15
CA ALA A 53 -2.41 -0.78 2.82
C ALA A 53 -2.20 -1.20 4.27
N ASP A 54 -3.00 -0.62 5.17
CA ASP A 54 -3.04 -1.08 6.56
C ASP A 54 -3.73 -2.46 6.60
N MET A 55 -3.12 -3.37 7.34
CA MET A 55 -3.65 -4.71 7.54
C MET A 55 -5.00 -4.72 8.24
N ARG A 56 -5.29 -3.67 9.04
CA ARG A 56 -6.53 -3.55 9.80
C ARG A 56 -7.50 -2.57 9.18
N LEU A 57 -7.82 -2.75 7.92
CA LEU A 57 -8.82 -1.91 7.27
C LEU A 57 -10.19 -2.11 7.93
N ALA A 58 -10.90 -1.00 8.15
CA ALA A 58 -12.14 -0.99 8.91
C ALA A 58 -13.17 -1.96 8.33
N GLY A 59 -13.69 -2.86 9.19
CA GLY A 59 -14.74 -3.81 8.83
C GLY A 59 -14.31 -4.92 7.90
N MET A 60 -13.04 -4.94 7.49
CA MET A 60 -12.51 -5.95 6.60
C MET A 60 -11.14 -6.40 7.10
N ASN A 61 -10.84 -7.67 6.92
CA ASN A 61 -9.48 -8.13 7.02
C ASN A 61 -8.71 -7.50 5.84
N GLY A 62 -7.67 -6.73 6.11
CA GLY A 62 -6.87 -6.07 5.07
C GLY A 62 -6.32 -7.02 4.02
N LEU A 63 -6.25 -8.31 4.34
CA LEU A 63 -5.78 -9.33 3.42
C LEU A 63 -6.83 -9.70 2.36
N ASP A 64 -8.12 -9.58 2.68
CA ASP A 64 -9.18 -9.91 1.71
C ASP A 64 -9.17 -8.99 0.49
N PRO A 65 -9.09 -7.65 0.66
CA PRO A 65 -8.92 -6.77 -0.49
C PRO A 65 -7.64 -7.06 -1.27
N SER A 66 -6.55 -7.43 -0.59
CA SER A 66 -5.29 -7.76 -1.27
C SER A 66 -5.42 -8.96 -2.19
N GLN A 67 -6.14 -10.00 -1.77
CA GLN A 67 -6.39 -11.17 -2.61
C GLN A 67 -7.17 -10.80 -3.88
N LYS A 68 -8.22 -10.00 -3.71
CA LYS A 68 -9.04 -9.58 -4.83
C LYS A 68 -8.24 -8.72 -5.81
N ILE A 69 -7.46 -7.79 -5.30
CA ILE A 69 -6.62 -6.93 -6.11
C ILE A 69 -5.59 -7.75 -6.87
N ARG A 70 -4.95 -8.70 -6.20
CA ARG A 70 -3.95 -9.57 -6.83
C ARG A 70 -4.56 -10.39 -7.95
N LYS A 71 -5.80 -10.86 -7.78
CA LYS A 71 -6.50 -11.64 -8.80
C LYS A 71 -6.88 -10.80 -10.01
N ASP A 72 -7.45 -9.61 -9.76
CA ASP A 72 -8.00 -8.76 -10.82
C ASP A 72 -6.94 -7.86 -11.46
N PHE A 73 -5.89 -7.51 -10.73
CA PHE A 73 -4.83 -6.60 -11.16
C PHE A 73 -3.47 -7.19 -10.77
N PRO A 74 -3.01 -8.25 -11.45
CA PRO A 74 -1.81 -8.97 -11.01
C PRO A 74 -0.51 -8.16 -11.09
N CYS A 75 -0.51 -7.05 -11.82
CA CYS A 75 0.70 -6.22 -11.95
C CYS A 75 0.83 -5.16 -10.86
N ILE A 76 -0.22 -4.92 -10.07
CA ILE A 76 -0.13 -3.97 -8.97
C ILE A 76 0.71 -4.56 -7.83
N ARG A 77 1.68 -3.78 -7.36
CA ARG A 77 2.47 -4.17 -6.20
C ARG A 77 1.75 -3.76 -4.93
N ILE A 78 1.83 -4.60 -3.89
CA ILE A 78 1.14 -4.37 -2.63
C ILE A 78 2.15 -4.43 -1.50
N ALA A 79 2.19 -3.36 -0.70
CA ALA A 79 2.97 -3.30 0.53
C ALA A 79 2.02 -3.14 1.71
N MET A 80 2.15 -4.00 2.71
CA MET A 80 1.38 -3.89 3.93
C MET A 80 2.07 -2.97 4.93
N LEU A 81 1.27 -2.10 5.55
CA LEU A 81 1.68 -1.29 6.69
C LEU A 81 0.94 -1.80 7.92
N THR A 82 1.64 -2.08 9.00
CA THR A 82 1.02 -2.55 10.23
C THR A 82 1.70 -1.98 11.46
N GLY A 83 0.94 -1.79 12.53
CA GLY A 83 1.48 -1.44 13.84
C GLY A 83 2.05 -2.64 14.59
N TYR A 84 1.87 -3.86 14.07
CA TYR A 84 2.22 -5.09 14.78
C TYR A 84 3.15 -5.94 13.94
N ASP A 85 4.32 -6.27 14.50
CA ASP A 85 5.30 -7.13 13.83
C ASP A 85 5.24 -8.54 14.42
N PHE A 86 4.16 -9.25 14.11
CA PHE A 86 4.00 -10.65 14.51
C PHE A 86 4.31 -11.57 13.32
N PRO A 87 5.03 -12.69 13.57
CA PRO A 87 5.34 -13.65 12.48
C PRO A 87 4.09 -14.16 11.76
N GLU A 88 2.98 -14.31 12.47
CA GLU A 88 1.72 -14.76 11.89
C GLU A 88 1.23 -13.79 10.82
N TYR A 89 1.36 -12.48 11.08
CA TYR A 89 0.94 -11.45 10.14
C TYR A 89 1.82 -11.44 8.90
N ARG A 90 3.14 -11.60 9.07
CA ARG A 90 4.06 -11.67 7.93
C ARG A 90 3.78 -12.88 7.05
N ARG A 91 3.52 -14.04 7.65
CA ARG A 91 3.17 -15.24 6.89
C ARG A 91 1.86 -15.10 6.16
N ALA A 92 0.84 -14.56 6.82
CA ALA A 92 -0.46 -14.35 6.20
C ALA A 92 -0.34 -13.37 5.02
N ALA A 93 0.39 -12.28 5.19
CA ALA A 93 0.61 -11.31 4.11
C ALA A 93 1.27 -11.96 2.90
N SER A 94 2.32 -12.74 3.12
CA SER A 94 3.02 -13.45 2.06
C SER A 94 2.08 -14.43 1.32
N GLN A 95 1.26 -15.17 2.06
CA GLN A 95 0.31 -16.12 1.47
C GLN A 95 -0.77 -15.43 0.64
N HIS A 96 -1.09 -14.16 0.94
CA HIS A 96 -2.12 -13.41 0.25
C HIS A 96 -1.58 -12.54 -0.90
N GLY A 97 -0.34 -12.77 -1.32
CA GLY A 97 0.22 -12.09 -2.48
C GLY A 97 0.75 -10.68 -2.21
N VAL A 98 1.05 -10.37 -0.97
CA VAL A 98 1.66 -9.10 -0.58
C VAL A 98 3.15 -9.14 -0.89
N ASP A 99 3.66 -8.09 -1.54
CA ASP A 99 5.06 -8.05 -2.00
C ASP A 99 6.02 -7.62 -0.90
N ARG A 100 5.59 -6.72 -0.02
CA ARG A 100 6.42 -6.21 1.07
C ARG A 100 5.57 -5.96 2.31
N PHE A 101 6.24 -6.00 3.46
CA PHE A 101 5.63 -5.81 4.76
C PHE A 101 6.46 -4.79 5.54
N PHE A 102 5.83 -3.70 5.97
CA PHE A 102 6.49 -2.65 6.75
C PHE A 102 5.79 -2.46 8.08
N VAL A 103 6.56 -2.20 9.13
CA VAL A 103 6.04 -1.93 10.47
C VAL A 103 6.01 -0.42 10.68
N LYS A 104 4.84 0.12 11.07
CA LYS A 104 4.63 1.57 11.17
C LYS A 104 5.58 2.26 12.13
N ASP A 105 5.87 1.62 13.28
CA ASP A 105 6.70 2.23 14.32
C ASP A 105 8.19 2.14 14.03
N SER A 106 8.61 1.36 13.07
CA SER A 106 10.01 1.16 12.74
C SER A 106 10.25 1.21 11.22
N LEU A 107 9.62 2.18 10.55
CA LEU A 107 9.78 2.35 9.12
C LEU A 107 11.21 2.75 8.78
N ASP A 108 11.83 1.97 7.91
CA ASP A 108 13.09 2.34 7.29
C ASP A 108 12.75 3.00 5.94
N TRP A 109 12.83 4.32 5.91
CA TRP A 109 12.47 5.09 4.72
C TRP A 109 13.39 4.82 3.53
N LYS A 110 14.60 4.36 3.80
CA LYS A 110 15.49 3.92 2.73
C LYS A 110 14.92 2.71 2.01
N GLU A 111 14.41 1.73 2.78
CA GLU A 111 13.78 0.53 2.20
C GLU A 111 12.49 0.89 1.48
N VAL A 112 11.68 1.78 2.04
CA VAL A 112 10.44 2.24 1.40
C VAL A 112 10.78 2.89 0.06
N LYS A 113 11.75 3.79 0.05
CA LYS A 113 12.17 4.48 -1.17
C LYS A 113 12.69 3.49 -2.22
N GLU A 114 13.53 2.55 -1.81
CA GLU A 114 14.07 1.54 -2.73
C GLU A 114 12.95 0.70 -3.33
N PHE A 115 11.97 0.32 -2.52
CA PHE A 115 10.84 -0.45 -3.01
C PHE A 115 10.02 0.33 -4.04
N VAL A 116 9.68 1.57 -3.74
CA VAL A 116 8.92 2.42 -4.66
C VAL A 116 9.69 2.62 -5.97
N GLN A 117 10.99 2.86 -5.90
CA GLN A 117 11.82 3.09 -7.08
C GLN A 117 12.06 1.82 -7.89
N SER A 118 11.84 0.65 -7.30
CA SER A 118 11.96 -0.63 -8.03
C SER A 118 10.73 -0.93 -8.90
N ILE A 119 9.65 -0.18 -8.74
CA ILE A 119 8.40 -0.42 -9.45
C ILE A 119 8.52 0.13 -10.87
N PRO A 120 8.25 -0.69 -11.90
CA PRO A 120 8.27 -0.17 -13.28
C PRO A 120 7.16 0.83 -13.50
N GLU A 121 7.45 1.87 -14.26
CA GLU A 121 6.41 2.78 -14.74
C GLU A 121 5.73 2.14 -15.94
N TYR A 122 4.40 2.09 -15.89
CA TYR A 122 3.64 1.59 -17.03
C TYR A 122 3.23 2.73 -17.93
N SER A 123 3.42 2.51 -19.22
CA SER A 123 2.87 3.39 -20.24
C SER A 123 1.37 3.10 -20.34
N ARG A 124 0.56 4.07 -20.08
CA ARG A 124 -0.90 3.93 -20.05
C ARG A 124 -1.56 4.73 -21.14
#